data_f940f94ee2bad77ceed628b3fc6797c1
#
_entry.id   f940f94ee2bad77ceed628b3fc6797c1
#
_cell.length_a   1.000
_cell.length_b   1.000
_cell.length_c   1.000
_cell.angle_alpha   90.00
_cell.angle_beta   90.00
_cell.angle_gamma   90.00
#
_symmetry.space_group_name_H-M   'P 1'
#
loop_
_entity.id
_entity.type
_entity.pdbx_description
1 polymer ?
#
loop_
_entity_poly.entity_id
_entity_poly.type
_entity_poly.pdbx_seq_one_letter_code
_entity_poly.pdbx_strand_id
1 'polypeptide(L)'
;MRQFRYQCCGYVVSERFNDTHCRQCGRLSPILEEVDKEDMVYLHVAPVGHSGDANQETRQWGNFKILLDEPNVKIKKITVDPNSRLSLQLHRHRSEWWKIIKGQGLMQVGAKEWVVEEGDTVNIGRLEVHRIANETDETLVFVEVQSGNCIEEDIIRIEDDYGRA
;
A
#
# COMPACT_ATOMS: atom_id res chain seq x y z
N MET A 1 -33.52 -5.48 -10.32
CA MET A 1 -32.27 -6.20 -10.06
C MET A 1 -32.13 -6.20 -8.55
N ARG A 2 -32.00 -7.36 -7.93
CA ARG A 2 -31.88 -7.47 -6.47
C ARG A 2 -30.47 -7.07 -6.06
N GLN A 3 -30.35 -6.43 -4.92
CA GLN A 3 -29.06 -6.05 -4.35
C GLN A 3 -28.87 -6.71 -2.99
N PHE A 4 -27.64 -7.03 -2.67
CA PHE A 4 -27.25 -7.75 -1.45
C PHE A 4 -26.05 -7.04 -0.81
N ARG A 5 -26.04 -7.00 0.53
CA ARG A 5 -24.98 -6.38 1.32
C ARG A 5 -24.22 -7.43 2.12
N TYR A 6 -22.90 -7.37 2.09
CA TYR A 6 -22.05 -8.15 2.99
C TYR A 6 -22.08 -7.56 4.41
N GLN A 7 -22.38 -8.37 5.40
CA GLN A 7 -22.43 -7.91 6.79
C GLN A 7 -21.07 -7.46 7.35
N CYS A 8 -19.95 -8.00 6.83
CA CYS A 8 -18.61 -7.70 7.34
C CYS A 8 -18.14 -6.25 7.09
N CYS A 9 -18.57 -5.60 6.01
CA CYS A 9 -18.15 -4.25 5.61
C CYS A 9 -19.21 -3.43 4.90
N GLY A 10 -20.44 -3.96 4.76
CA GLY A 10 -21.54 -3.26 4.10
C GLY A 10 -21.45 -3.14 2.58
N TYR A 11 -20.46 -3.79 1.94
CA TYR A 11 -20.31 -3.76 0.49
C TYR A 11 -21.54 -4.36 -0.22
N VAL A 12 -22.08 -3.65 -1.22
CA VAL A 12 -23.30 -4.02 -1.93
C VAL A 12 -22.98 -4.59 -3.32
N VAL A 13 -23.63 -5.67 -3.68
CA VAL A 13 -23.51 -6.34 -4.98
C VAL A 13 -24.89 -6.48 -5.64
N SER A 14 -24.93 -6.43 -6.97
CA SER A 14 -26.17 -6.52 -7.75
C SER A 14 -26.67 -7.95 -7.96
N GLU A 15 -25.90 -8.94 -7.61
CA GLU A 15 -26.23 -10.37 -7.75
C GLU A 15 -25.80 -11.13 -6.50
N ARG A 16 -26.54 -12.18 -6.16
CA ARG A 16 -26.19 -13.09 -5.07
C ARG A 16 -25.13 -14.08 -5.54
N PHE A 17 -23.94 -13.98 -4.95
CA PHE A 17 -22.87 -14.95 -5.18
C PHE A 17 -22.80 -15.94 -4.02
N ASN A 18 -22.49 -17.18 -4.33
CA ASN A 18 -22.25 -18.24 -3.32
C ASN A 18 -20.84 -18.16 -2.70
N ASP A 19 -20.23 -17.00 -2.70
CA ASP A 19 -18.91 -16.81 -2.14
C ASP A 19 -18.98 -16.78 -0.61
N THR A 20 -18.16 -17.57 0.03
CA THR A 20 -18.01 -17.60 1.49
C THR A 20 -17.21 -16.42 2.01
N HIS A 21 -16.58 -15.64 1.12
CA HIS A 21 -15.73 -14.49 1.45
C HIS A 21 -16.29 -13.22 0.80
N CYS A 22 -16.22 -12.14 1.54
CA CYS A 22 -16.55 -10.82 1.00
C CYS A 22 -15.52 -10.40 -0.06
N ARG A 23 -15.99 -10.03 -1.24
CA ARG A 23 -15.13 -9.59 -2.36
C ARG A 23 -14.38 -8.28 -2.08
N GLN A 24 -14.88 -7.46 -1.16
CA GLN A 24 -14.28 -6.17 -0.82
C GLN A 24 -13.18 -6.29 0.23
N CYS A 25 -13.39 -7.05 1.30
CA CYS A 25 -12.46 -7.10 2.43
C CYS A 25 -11.85 -8.49 2.68
N GLY A 26 -12.20 -9.51 1.87
CA GLY A 26 -11.67 -10.87 1.98
C GLY A 26 -12.11 -11.67 3.21
N ARG A 27 -12.89 -11.08 4.13
CA ARG A 27 -13.35 -11.77 5.35
C ARG A 27 -14.43 -12.79 5.04
N LEU A 28 -14.46 -13.87 5.82
CA LEU A 28 -15.59 -14.79 5.84
C LEU A 28 -16.87 -14.01 6.18
N SER A 29 -17.82 -14.01 5.26
CA SER A 29 -19.11 -13.36 5.44
C SER A 29 -20.20 -14.27 4.90
N PRO A 30 -20.76 -15.13 5.74
CA PRO A 30 -21.72 -16.14 5.29
C PRO A 30 -23.10 -15.57 4.95
N ILE A 31 -23.40 -14.32 5.28
CA ILE A 31 -24.73 -13.75 5.16
C ILE A 31 -24.70 -12.51 4.27
N LEU A 32 -25.42 -12.60 3.17
CA LEU A 32 -25.82 -11.48 2.33
C LEU A 32 -27.27 -11.12 2.68
N GLU A 33 -27.48 -9.89 3.12
CA GLU A 33 -28.83 -9.35 3.30
C GLU A 33 -29.31 -8.72 2.00
N GLU A 34 -30.56 -9.01 1.62
CA GLU A 34 -31.23 -8.31 0.51
C GLU A 34 -31.50 -6.87 0.92
N VAL A 35 -31.12 -5.91 0.08
CA VAL A 35 -31.26 -4.48 0.36
C VAL A 35 -32.32 -3.89 -0.56
N ASP A 36 -33.32 -3.21 0.00
CA ASP A 36 -34.31 -2.51 -0.78
C ASP A 36 -33.74 -1.24 -1.41
N LYS A 37 -34.31 -0.83 -2.55
CA LYS A 37 -33.85 0.34 -3.30
C LYS A 37 -33.86 1.65 -2.49
N GLU A 38 -34.74 1.74 -1.49
CA GLU A 38 -34.87 2.92 -0.64
C GLU A 38 -33.71 3.07 0.35
N ASP A 39 -33.10 1.97 0.76
CA ASP A 39 -31.91 1.96 1.63
C ASP A 39 -30.62 2.41 0.91
N MET A 40 -30.64 2.42 -0.42
CA MET A 40 -29.47 2.83 -1.22
C MET A 40 -29.14 4.32 -1.13
N VAL A 41 -30.11 5.16 -0.83
CA VAL A 41 -29.88 6.62 -0.73
C VAL A 41 -28.95 6.96 0.44
N TYR A 42 -28.88 6.09 1.46
CA TYR A 42 -28.01 6.26 2.62
C TYR A 42 -26.62 5.62 2.47
N LEU A 43 -26.40 4.80 1.42
CA LEU A 43 -25.13 4.11 1.22
C LEU A 43 -24.03 4.98 0.55
N HIS A 44 -24.38 6.18 0.14
CA HIS A 44 -23.41 7.18 -0.35
C HIS A 44 -22.87 8.08 0.75
N VAL A 45 -23.35 7.93 1.98
CA VAL A 45 -22.71 8.56 3.13
C VAL A 45 -21.59 7.63 3.59
N ALA A 46 -20.36 8.01 3.33
CA ALA A 46 -19.19 7.33 3.86
C ALA A 46 -19.39 7.10 5.37
N PRO A 47 -19.03 5.91 5.91
CA PRO A 47 -19.21 5.65 7.34
C PRO A 47 -18.49 6.73 8.12
N VAL A 48 -19.28 7.50 8.86
CA VAL A 48 -18.77 8.50 9.80
C VAL A 48 -18.05 7.73 10.91
N GLY A 49 -16.74 7.83 10.96
CA GLY A 49 -16.01 7.45 12.15
C GLY A 49 -14.96 6.34 12.04
N HIS A 50 -14.16 6.29 10.96
CA HIS A 50 -12.78 5.82 11.10
C HIS A 50 -11.89 6.91 10.54
N SER A 51 -11.24 7.63 11.43
CA SER A 51 -10.19 8.60 11.11
C SER A 51 -8.90 7.84 10.71
N GLY A 52 -8.97 7.20 9.55
CA GLY A 52 -7.86 6.50 8.93
C GLY A 52 -8.34 5.99 7.58
N ASP A 53 -7.75 6.46 6.50
CA ASP A 53 -7.92 5.88 5.17
C ASP A 53 -7.55 4.39 5.30
N ALA A 54 -8.49 3.48 5.08
CA ALA A 54 -8.30 2.03 5.26
C ALA A 54 -7.10 1.47 4.47
N ASN A 55 -6.62 2.24 3.49
CA ASN A 55 -5.48 1.90 2.64
C ASN A 55 -4.18 2.60 3.08
N GLN A 56 -4.18 3.34 4.20
CA GLN A 56 -3.01 4.05 4.69
C GLN A 56 -2.48 3.42 5.98
N GLU A 57 -1.18 3.19 6.03
CA GLU A 57 -0.49 2.69 7.21
C GLU A 57 0.60 3.67 7.67
N THR A 58 0.61 3.98 8.95
CA THR A 58 1.66 4.79 9.60
C THR A 58 2.81 3.89 10.06
N ARG A 59 4.02 4.34 9.86
CA ARG A 59 5.28 3.74 10.28
C ARG A 59 6.12 4.75 11.05
N GLN A 60 7.16 4.31 11.72
CA GLN A 60 8.08 5.21 12.44
C GLN A 60 8.89 6.13 11.51
N TRP A 61 9.02 5.78 10.23
CA TRP A 61 9.70 6.58 9.21
C TRP A 61 8.75 7.46 8.37
N GLY A 62 7.45 7.46 8.65
CA GLY A 62 6.44 8.16 7.88
C GLY A 62 5.19 7.32 7.65
N ASN A 63 4.71 7.25 6.42
CA ASN A 63 3.53 6.46 6.10
C ASN A 63 3.53 6.00 4.64
N PHE A 64 2.66 5.04 4.34
CA PHE A 64 2.32 4.72 2.96
C PHE A 64 0.82 4.54 2.77
N LYS A 65 0.37 4.78 1.55
CA LYS A 65 -0.99 4.54 1.11
C LYS A 65 -0.98 3.58 -0.08
N ILE A 66 -1.75 2.50 0.00
CA ILE A 66 -1.98 1.58 -1.11
C ILE A 66 -2.94 2.25 -2.10
N LEU A 67 -2.51 2.43 -3.34
CA LEU A 67 -3.27 3.03 -4.43
C LEU A 67 -3.90 1.96 -5.33
N LEU A 68 -3.21 0.81 -5.47
CA LEU A 68 -3.66 -0.36 -6.21
C LEU A 68 -3.10 -1.62 -5.55
N ASP A 69 -3.93 -2.66 -5.45
CA ASP A 69 -3.52 -3.99 -4.98
C ASP A 69 -4.23 -5.06 -5.83
N GLU A 70 -3.52 -5.57 -6.83
CA GLU A 70 -4.01 -6.58 -7.75
C GLU A 70 -3.02 -7.75 -7.84
N PRO A 71 -3.44 -8.91 -8.35
CA PRO A 71 -2.51 -10.01 -8.59
C PRO A 71 -1.30 -9.55 -9.42
N ASN A 72 -0.09 -9.76 -8.90
CA ASN A 72 1.19 -9.43 -9.53
C ASN A 72 1.52 -7.94 -9.73
N VAL A 73 0.69 -7.03 -9.24
CA VAL A 73 1.00 -5.59 -9.22
C VAL A 73 0.46 -4.92 -7.97
N LYS A 74 1.29 -4.11 -7.30
CA LYS A 74 0.87 -3.26 -6.19
C LYS A 74 1.45 -1.87 -6.38
N ILE A 75 0.66 -0.83 -6.12
CA ILE A 75 1.12 0.55 -6.20
C ILE A 75 0.93 1.20 -4.84
N LYS A 76 1.98 1.80 -4.33
CA LYS A 76 1.97 2.56 -3.07
C LYS A 76 2.43 3.99 -3.31
N LYS A 77 1.82 4.94 -2.62
CA LYS A 77 2.39 6.25 -2.38
C LYS A 77 3.07 6.21 -1.02
N ILE A 78 4.36 6.49 -0.99
CA ILE A 78 5.17 6.46 0.23
C ILE A 78 5.58 7.88 0.57
N THR A 79 5.50 8.20 1.85
CA THR A 79 5.90 9.48 2.44
C THR A 79 6.91 9.19 3.52
N VAL A 80 8.12 9.73 3.37
CA VAL A 80 9.20 9.59 4.34
C VAL A 80 9.39 10.91 5.05
N ASP A 81 9.26 10.88 6.37
CA ASP A 81 9.40 12.06 7.22
C ASP A 81 10.85 12.61 7.19
N PRO A 82 11.06 13.89 7.52
CA PRO A 82 12.39 14.45 7.69
C PRO A 82 13.29 13.59 8.59
N ASN A 83 14.56 13.47 8.22
CA ASN A 83 15.60 12.75 8.97
C ASN A 83 15.22 11.28 9.29
N SER A 84 14.51 10.64 8.37
CA SER A 84 14.02 9.26 8.49
C SER A 84 14.43 8.43 7.28
N ARG A 85 14.50 7.10 7.46
CA ARG A 85 14.87 6.20 6.36
C ARG A 85 14.11 4.89 6.41
N LEU A 86 13.95 4.25 5.26
CA LEU A 86 13.42 2.90 5.17
C LEU A 86 14.50 1.89 5.61
N SER A 87 14.09 0.67 5.94
CA SER A 87 15.01 -0.45 6.16
C SER A 87 15.88 -0.72 4.92
N LEU A 88 17.12 -1.17 5.13
CA LEU A 88 17.90 -1.80 4.07
C LEU A 88 17.31 -3.19 3.84
N GLN A 89 16.79 -3.44 2.65
CA GLN A 89 15.95 -4.59 2.38
C GLN A 89 16.12 -5.14 0.96
N LEU A 90 15.61 -6.33 0.74
CA LEU A 90 15.49 -6.95 -0.58
C LEU A 90 14.21 -7.77 -0.69
N HIS A 91 13.82 -8.11 -1.92
CA HIS A 91 12.64 -8.92 -2.23
C HIS A 91 13.02 -10.09 -3.14
N ARG A 92 12.49 -11.28 -2.86
CA ARG A 92 12.78 -12.48 -3.65
C ARG A 92 11.90 -12.59 -4.89
N HIS A 93 10.66 -12.15 -4.81
CA HIS A 93 9.62 -12.51 -5.77
C HIS A 93 9.02 -11.31 -6.51
N ARG A 94 9.44 -10.09 -6.15
CA ARG A 94 9.00 -8.85 -6.81
C ARG A 94 10.18 -7.97 -7.19
N SER A 95 9.98 -7.15 -8.22
CA SER A 95 10.80 -6.00 -8.58
C SER A 95 10.02 -4.72 -8.28
N GLU A 96 10.71 -3.61 -8.16
CA GLU A 96 10.10 -2.34 -7.84
C GLU A 96 10.57 -1.25 -8.80
N TRP A 97 9.68 -0.33 -9.13
CA TRP A 97 9.96 0.89 -9.84
C TRP A 97 9.45 2.07 -9.01
N TRP A 98 10.34 3.01 -8.71
CA TRP A 98 10.03 4.16 -7.89
C TRP A 98 10.09 5.44 -8.73
N LYS A 99 9.14 6.35 -8.50
CA LYS A 99 9.09 7.69 -9.07
C LYS A 99 9.08 8.71 -7.94
N ILE A 100 10.10 9.56 -7.86
CA ILE A 100 10.15 10.64 -6.88
C ILE A 100 9.17 11.74 -7.32
N ILE A 101 8.27 12.09 -6.39
CA ILE A 101 7.17 13.04 -6.62
C ILE A 101 7.45 14.38 -5.94
N LYS A 102 8.16 14.36 -4.81
CA LYS A 102 8.49 15.56 -4.04
C LYS A 102 9.68 15.30 -3.13
N GLY A 103 10.52 16.30 -2.96
CA GLY A 103 11.66 16.28 -2.04
C GLY A 103 12.88 15.56 -2.63
N GLN A 104 13.83 15.30 -1.76
CA GLN A 104 15.13 14.73 -2.09
C GLN A 104 15.43 13.59 -1.13
N GLY A 105 16.14 12.55 -1.60
CA GLY A 105 16.57 11.44 -0.76
C GLY A 105 17.91 10.85 -1.21
N LEU A 106 18.60 10.20 -0.27
CA LEU A 106 19.78 9.38 -0.57
C LEU A 106 19.31 7.96 -0.90
N MET A 107 19.45 7.57 -2.14
CA MET A 107 19.08 6.24 -2.62
C MET A 107 20.28 5.31 -2.58
N GLN A 108 20.07 4.08 -2.10
CA GLN A 108 21.03 2.99 -2.15
C GLN A 108 20.44 1.81 -2.92
N VAL A 109 21.17 1.30 -3.93
CA VAL A 109 20.87 0.03 -4.61
C VAL A 109 22.18 -0.76 -4.75
N GLY A 110 22.25 -1.91 -4.12
CA GLY A 110 23.48 -2.68 -3.97
C GLY A 110 24.57 -1.86 -3.26
N ALA A 111 25.71 -1.70 -3.91
CA ALA A 111 26.82 -0.90 -3.41
C ALA A 111 26.83 0.57 -3.92
N LYS A 112 25.83 0.96 -4.69
CA LYS A 112 25.75 2.33 -5.23
C LYS A 112 24.86 3.18 -4.35
N GLU A 113 25.34 4.41 -4.09
CA GLU A 113 24.56 5.44 -3.41
C GLU A 113 24.58 6.72 -4.24
N TRP A 114 23.42 7.37 -4.35
CA TRP A 114 23.30 8.66 -5.04
C TRP A 114 22.07 9.41 -4.53
N VAL A 115 22.09 10.70 -4.73
CA VAL A 115 20.96 11.56 -4.42
C VAL A 115 19.92 11.44 -5.53
N VAL A 116 18.66 11.30 -5.16
CA VAL A 116 17.49 11.37 -6.04
C VAL A 116 16.63 12.56 -5.66
N GLU A 117 15.99 13.17 -6.67
CA GLU A 117 15.15 14.34 -6.51
C GLU A 117 13.85 14.24 -7.32
N GLU A 118 12.98 15.21 -7.15
CA GLU A 118 11.70 15.26 -7.87
C GLU A 118 11.87 15.04 -9.38
N GLY A 119 11.13 14.10 -9.92
CA GLY A 119 11.20 13.70 -11.33
C GLY A 119 12.09 12.50 -11.58
N ASP A 120 12.98 12.10 -10.68
CA ASP A 120 13.82 10.92 -10.85
C ASP A 120 13.04 9.61 -10.77
N THR A 121 13.63 8.58 -11.36
CA THR A 121 13.11 7.21 -11.31
C THR A 121 14.21 6.23 -10.93
N VAL A 122 13.83 5.21 -10.15
CA VAL A 122 14.72 4.14 -9.73
C VAL A 122 14.11 2.80 -10.10
N ASN A 123 14.90 1.92 -10.72
CA ASN A 123 14.52 0.52 -10.94
C ASN A 123 15.28 -0.35 -9.95
N ILE A 124 14.56 -1.24 -9.29
CA ILE A 124 15.09 -2.18 -8.30
C ILE A 124 14.68 -3.59 -8.74
N GLY A 125 15.66 -4.41 -9.05
CA GLY A 125 15.46 -5.80 -9.45
C GLY A 125 15.16 -6.70 -8.25
N ARG A 126 14.75 -7.93 -8.56
CA ARG A 126 14.63 -8.98 -7.52
C ARG A 126 16.00 -9.22 -6.89
N LEU A 127 16.03 -9.45 -5.58
CA LEU A 127 17.24 -9.71 -4.79
C LEU A 127 18.20 -8.50 -4.71
N GLU A 128 17.88 -7.37 -5.28
CA GLU A 128 18.69 -6.17 -5.11
C GLU A 128 18.44 -5.54 -3.73
N VAL A 129 19.51 -5.42 -2.98
CA VAL A 129 19.50 -4.72 -1.69
C VAL A 129 19.31 -3.24 -1.93
N HIS A 130 18.33 -2.64 -1.27
CA HIS A 130 18.01 -1.23 -1.49
C HIS A 130 17.46 -0.53 -0.25
N ARG A 131 17.59 0.79 -0.25
CA ARG A 131 17.06 1.69 0.77
C ARG A 131 16.97 3.10 0.22
N ILE A 132 16.03 3.90 0.74
CA ILE A 132 16.05 5.35 0.61
C ILE A 132 16.08 6.00 1.99
N ALA A 133 16.89 7.03 2.14
CA ALA A 133 16.96 7.87 3.33
C ALA A 133 16.56 9.31 2.97
N ASN A 134 15.75 9.92 3.80
CA ASN A 134 15.47 11.34 3.75
C ASN A 134 16.33 12.02 4.81
N GLU A 135 17.43 12.62 4.41
CA GLU A 135 18.37 13.33 5.28
C GLU A 135 18.11 14.85 5.29
N THR A 136 16.94 15.26 4.82
CA THR A 136 16.54 16.67 4.73
C THR A 136 15.50 17.03 5.77
N ASP A 137 15.21 18.33 5.93
CA ASP A 137 14.15 18.84 6.79
C ASP A 137 12.77 18.88 6.10
N GLU A 138 12.71 18.47 4.83
CA GLU A 138 11.46 18.40 4.07
C GLU A 138 11.00 16.95 3.89
N THR A 139 9.70 16.76 3.70
CA THR A 139 9.12 15.45 3.43
C THR A 139 9.49 14.95 2.04
N LEU A 140 9.96 13.71 1.96
CA LEU A 140 10.17 12.99 0.70
C LEU A 140 8.93 12.17 0.35
N VAL A 141 8.46 12.28 -0.90
CA VAL A 141 7.30 11.52 -1.40
C VAL A 141 7.67 10.82 -2.71
N PHE A 142 7.37 9.53 -2.80
CA PHE A 142 7.51 8.79 -4.03
C PHE A 142 6.36 7.80 -4.24
N VAL A 143 6.18 7.41 -5.49
CA VAL A 143 5.28 6.31 -5.89
C VAL A 143 6.13 5.08 -6.16
N GLU A 144 5.75 3.97 -5.55
CA GLU A 144 6.34 2.66 -5.73
C GLU A 144 5.38 1.77 -6.52
N VAL A 145 5.85 1.19 -7.61
CA VAL A 145 5.15 0.16 -8.38
C VAL A 145 5.88 -1.16 -8.17
N GLN A 146 5.24 -2.10 -7.51
CA GLN A 146 5.72 -3.47 -7.31
C GLN A 146 5.19 -4.36 -8.42
N SER A 147 6.03 -5.24 -8.96
CA SER A 147 5.68 -6.19 -10.01
C SER A 147 6.17 -7.60 -9.67
N GLY A 148 5.30 -8.57 -9.71
CA GLY A 148 5.55 -9.96 -9.32
C GLY A 148 4.69 -10.38 -8.14
N ASN A 149 5.16 -11.27 -7.26
CA ASN A 149 4.41 -11.65 -6.08
C ASN A 149 4.57 -10.55 -5.00
N CYS A 150 3.56 -9.68 -4.88
CA CYS A 150 3.59 -8.46 -4.08
C CYS A 150 3.08 -8.65 -2.63
N ILE A 151 3.33 -9.82 -2.02
CA ILE A 151 3.01 -10.06 -0.60
C ILE A 151 3.97 -9.32 0.33
N GLU A 152 3.48 -8.83 1.45
CA GLU A 152 4.30 -8.07 2.42
C GLU A 152 5.39 -8.93 3.07
N GLU A 153 5.16 -10.22 3.22
CA GLU A 153 6.08 -11.20 3.80
C GLU A 153 7.32 -11.46 2.92
N ASP A 154 7.31 -11.00 1.65
CA ASP A 154 8.47 -11.10 0.74
C ASP A 154 9.60 -10.12 1.09
N ILE A 155 9.43 -9.29 2.10
CA ILE A 155 10.44 -8.33 2.55
C ILE A 155 11.48 -9.01 3.47
N ILE A 156 12.75 -8.96 3.06
CA ILE A 156 13.89 -9.37 3.87
C ILE A 156 14.64 -8.12 4.29
N ARG A 157 14.64 -7.81 5.58
CA ARG A 157 15.35 -6.66 6.15
C ARG A 157 16.74 -7.08 6.57
N ILE A 158 17.75 -6.33 6.11
CA ILE A 158 19.16 -6.52 6.44
C ILE A 158 19.53 -5.59 7.59
N GLU A 159 19.07 -4.34 7.52
CA GLU A 159 19.20 -3.33 8.57
C GLU A 159 17.85 -2.65 8.78
N ASP A 160 17.48 -2.43 10.02
CA ASP A 160 16.24 -1.74 10.38
C ASP A 160 16.40 -0.97 11.68
N ASP A 161 16.22 0.35 11.64
CA ASP A 161 16.36 1.23 12.81
C ASP A 161 15.17 1.10 13.78
N TYR A 162 14.14 0.37 13.40
CA TYR A 162 12.84 0.30 14.09
C TYR A 162 12.55 -1.07 14.73
N GLY A 163 13.56 -1.98 14.75
CA GLY A 163 13.49 -3.26 15.44
C GLY A 163 12.58 -4.30 14.75
N ARG A 164 12.44 -4.24 13.41
CA ARG A 164 11.63 -5.18 12.62
C ARG A 164 12.49 -6.19 11.81
N ALA A 165 13.83 -6.15 11.94
CA ALA A 165 14.76 -7.10 11.32
C ALA A 165 14.86 -8.39 12.11
#